data_69863199950036e5c421885a63d42af3
#
_entry.id   69863199950036e5c421885a63d42af3
#
_cell.length_a   1.000
_cell.length_b   1.000
_cell.length_c   1.000
_cell.angle_alpha   90.00
_cell.angle_beta   90.00
_cell.angle_gamma   90.00
#
_symmetry.space_group_name_H-M   'P 1'
#
loop_
_entity.id
_entity.type
_entity.pdbx_description
1 polymer ?
#
loop_
_entity_poly.entity_id
_entity_poly.type
_entity_poly.pdbx_seq_one_letter_code
_entity_poly.pdbx_strand_id
1 'polypeptide(L)'
;MKESIQRKIFNFLLEHNIENFIGVPDSTMKYFIDQGLKKKKILIATREDEAIGIAAGMSLSDSSSLVFMQNAGFANSISTITSLVQLYNIPLIFLIGWRGYLESDAPEHIKIGKIQPDLLNSLDLRSKVMTNENWNECCKWAVRKIKNNSSCTLIIRRISDD
;
A
#
# COMPACT_ATOMS: atom_id res chain seq x y z
N MET A 1 -7.20 12.45 -1.91
CA MET A 1 -6.37 12.86 -0.71
C MET A 1 -5.44 14.00 -1.13
N LYS A 2 -5.35 15.08 -0.35
CA LYS A 2 -4.55 16.27 -0.67
C LYS A 2 -3.08 15.95 -0.89
N GLU A 3 -2.44 16.65 -1.84
CA GLU A 3 -1.00 16.51 -2.14
C GLU A 3 -0.12 16.61 -0.89
N SER A 4 -0.32 17.68 -0.10
CA SER A 4 0.49 17.91 1.11
C SER A 4 0.41 16.76 2.12
N ILE A 5 -0.72 16.07 2.19
CA ILE A 5 -0.90 14.92 3.08
C ILE A 5 -0.19 13.68 2.54
N GLN A 6 -0.29 13.40 1.24
CA GLN A 6 0.43 12.28 0.64
C GLN A 6 1.95 12.40 0.83
N ARG A 7 2.50 13.62 0.66
CA ARG A 7 3.92 13.89 0.93
C ARG A 7 4.29 13.71 2.40
N LYS A 8 3.41 14.13 3.32
CA LYS A 8 3.60 13.91 4.77
C LYS A 8 3.57 12.43 5.13
N ILE A 9 2.69 11.63 4.54
CA ILE A 9 2.63 10.17 4.74
C ILE A 9 3.97 9.53 4.37
N PHE A 10 4.52 9.87 3.19
CA PHE A 10 5.81 9.34 2.77
C PHE A 10 6.93 9.68 3.78
N ASN A 11 7.05 10.96 4.12
CA ASN A 11 8.09 11.43 5.05
C ASN A 11 7.94 10.77 6.42
N PHE A 12 6.72 10.69 6.96
CA PHE A 12 6.45 10.06 8.24
C PHE A 12 6.90 8.59 8.27
N LEU A 13 6.55 7.82 7.24
CA LEU A 13 6.94 6.41 7.17
C LEU A 13 8.46 6.25 7.09
N LEU A 14 9.13 7.07 6.28
CA LEU A 14 10.59 7.06 6.17
C LEU A 14 11.26 7.42 7.50
N GLU A 15 10.77 8.44 8.22
CA GLU A 15 11.26 8.86 9.54
C GLU A 15 11.03 7.80 10.62
N HIS A 16 10.13 6.85 10.39
CA HIS A 16 9.82 5.75 11.30
C HIS A 16 10.38 4.39 10.83
N ASN A 17 11.50 4.45 10.08
CA ASN A 17 12.27 3.31 9.63
C ASN A 17 11.53 2.36 8.66
N ILE A 18 10.59 2.86 7.88
CA ILE A 18 10.18 2.16 6.67
C ILE A 18 11.13 2.61 5.57
N GLU A 19 12.05 1.74 5.19
CA GLU A 19 13.23 2.11 4.38
C GLU A 19 13.02 1.88 2.90
N ASN A 20 12.20 0.89 2.55
CA ASN A 20 12.00 0.43 1.19
C ASN A 20 10.55 0.67 0.75
N PHE A 21 10.40 1.34 -0.39
CA PHE A 21 9.10 1.62 -1.00
C PHE A 21 9.14 1.06 -2.43
N ILE A 22 8.44 -0.05 -2.66
CA ILE A 22 8.46 -0.77 -3.92
C ILE A 22 7.04 -0.85 -4.47
N GLY A 23 6.83 -0.71 -5.76
CA GLY A 23 5.50 -0.93 -6.30
C GLY A 23 5.29 -0.50 -7.73
N VAL A 24 4.05 -0.63 -8.16
CA VAL A 24 3.56 -0.19 -9.46
C VAL A 24 2.80 1.12 -9.29
N PRO A 25 3.12 2.17 -10.06
CA PRO A 25 2.51 3.48 -9.90
C PRO A 25 0.98 3.48 -10.08
N ASP A 26 0.30 4.21 -9.22
CA ASP A 26 -1.14 4.47 -9.31
C ASP A 26 -1.46 5.95 -9.09
N SER A 27 -2.43 6.47 -9.83
CA SER A 27 -2.77 7.90 -9.81
C SER A 27 -3.35 8.36 -8.45
N THR A 28 -3.97 7.47 -7.67
CA THR A 28 -4.54 7.82 -6.36
C THR A 28 -3.48 8.22 -5.34
N MET A 29 -2.25 7.77 -5.53
CA MET A 29 -1.09 8.06 -4.67
C MET A 29 0.05 8.80 -5.39
N LYS A 30 -0.27 9.52 -6.45
CA LYS A 30 0.66 10.26 -7.29
C LYS A 30 1.69 11.09 -6.51
N TYR A 31 1.26 11.84 -5.50
CA TYR A 31 2.14 12.74 -4.76
C TYR A 31 2.99 12.01 -3.69
N PHE A 32 2.52 10.87 -3.20
CA PHE A 32 3.32 9.95 -2.39
C PHE A 32 4.50 9.41 -3.21
N ILE A 33 4.22 8.92 -4.42
CA ILE A 33 5.23 8.40 -5.36
C ILE A 33 6.22 9.50 -5.77
N ASP A 34 5.73 10.67 -6.18
CA ASP A 34 6.57 11.82 -6.54
C ASP A 34 7.54 12.22 -5.40
N GLN A 35 7.05 12.22 -4.15
CA GLN A 35 7.89 12.50 -3.00
C GLN A 35 9.02 11.48 -2.82
N GLY A 36 8.71 10.22 -3.01
CA GLY A 36 9.69 9.14 -2.88
C GLY A 36 10.71 9.12 -4.01
N LEU A 37 10.29 9.41 -5.24
CA LEU A 37 11.19 9.56 -6.39
C LEU A 37 12.18 10.71 -6.16
N LYS A 38 11.71 11.88 -5.69
CA LYS A 38 12.58 13.03 -5.33
C LYS A 38 13.60 12.67 -4.27
N LYS A 39 13.25 11.81 -3.33
CA LYS A 39 14.15 11.32 -2.28
C LYS A 39 15.00 10.11 -2.70
N LYS A 40 14.83 9.59 -3.90
CA LYS A 40 15.49 8.38 -4.42
C LYS A 40 15.28 7.15 -3.51
N LYS A 41 14.07 7.00 -2.98
CA LYS A 41 13.68 5.94 -2.04
C LYS A 41 12.58 5.03 -2.58
N ILE A 42 12.18 5.20 -3.85
CA ILE A 42 11.18 4.34 -4.51
C ILE A 42 11.86 3.47 -5.56
N LEU A 43 11.50 2.20 -5.55
CA LEU A 43 11.76 1.24 -6.61
C LEU A 43 10.45 0.97 -7.36
N ILE A 44 10.44 1.26 -8.66
CA ILE A 44 9.32 0.94 -9.53
C ILE A 44 9.50 -0.48 -10.05
N ALA A 45 8.54 -1.35 -9.76
CA ALA A 45 8.48 -2.71 -10.29
C ALA A 45 7.65 -2.76 -11.57
N THR A 46 7.86 -3.80 -12.37
CA THR A 46 7.10 -4.04 -13.60
C THR A 46 5.72 -4.62 -13.30
N ARG A 47 5.62 -5.40 -12.21
CA ARG A 47 4.40 -6.10 -11.77
C ARG A 47 4.28 -6.03 -10.26
N GLU A 48 3.05 -6.13 -9.76
CA GLU A 48 2.75 -6.04 -8.34
C GLU A 48 3.26 -7.26 -7.55
N ASP A 49 3.18 -8.46 -8.12
CA ASP A 49 3.72 -9.68 -7.53
C ASP A 49 5.25 -9.66 -7.44
N GLU A 50 5.93 -9.07 -8.44
CA GLU A 50 7.37 -8.79 -8.39
C GLU A 50 7.70 -7.81 -7.26
N ALA A 51 6.94 -6.72 -7.13
CA ALA A 51 7.12 -5.76 -6.05
C ALA A 51 7.02 -6.41 -4.66
N ILE A 52 6.06 -7.31 -4.47
CA ILE A 52 5.90 -8.07 -3.22
C ILE A 52 7.11 -8.98 -2.98
N GLY A 53 7.58 -9.69 -4.01
CA GLY A 53 8.75 -10.56 -3.91
C GLY A 53 10.01 -9.81 -3.50
N ILE A 54 10.27 -8.64 -4.11
CA ILE A 54 11.40 -7.77 -3.78
C ILE A 54 11.28 -7.26 -2.33
N ALA A 55 10.10 -6.76 -1.94
CA ALA A 55 9.84 -6.26 -0.59
C ALA A 55 9.98 -7.36 0.46
N ALA A 56 9.53 -8.57 0.15
CA ALA A 56 9.68 -9.73 1.03
C ALA A 56 11.16 -10.08 1.25
N GLY A 57 11.97 -10.09 0.20
CA GLY A 57 13.42 -10.30 0.30
C GLY A 57 14.11 -9.25 1.16
N MET A 58 13.75 -7.98 1.00
CA MET A 58 14.27 -6.88 1.84
C MET A 58 13.83 -7.03 3.29
N SER A 59 12.56 -7.41 3.54
CA SER A 59 12.05 -7.62 4.90
C SER A 59 12.73 -8.80 5.59
N LEU A 60 13.07 -9.87 4.88
CA LEU A 60 13.85 -11.00 5.39
C LEU A 60 15.30 -10.62 5.73
N SER A 61 15.79 -9.49 5.23
CA SER A 61 17.11 -8.91 5.54
C SER A 61 17.01 -7.82 6.62
N ASP A 62 15.99 -7.86 7.47
CA ASP A 62 15.73 -6.91 8.56
C ASP A 62 15.51 -5.45 8.11
N SER A 63 15.12 -5.24 6.85
CA SER A 63 14.83 -3.91 6.30
C SER A 63 13.35 -3.73 6.00
N SER A 64 12.67 -2.92 6.80
CA SER A 64 11.20 -2.73 6.72
C SER A 64 10.75 -2.17 5.37
N SER A 65 9.71 -2.79 4.81
CA SER A 65 9.28 -2.49 3.44
C SER A 65 7.79 -2.16 3.35
N LEU A 66 7.48 -1.27 2.41
CA LEU A 66 6.11 -0.94 1.99
C LEU A 66 5.97 -1.24 0.50
N VAL A 67 4.91 -1.95 0.15
CA VAL A 67 4.53 -2.20 -1.25
C VAL A 67 3.33 -1.33 -1.60
N PHE A 68 3.43 -0.55 -2.67
CA PHE A 68 2.35 0.31 -3.15
C PHE A 68 1.82 -0.17 -4.51
N MET A 69 0.49 -0.15 -4.65
CA MET A 69 -0.18 -0.63 -5.87
C MET A 69 -1.64 -0.18 -5.93
N GLN A 70 -2.25 -0.32 -7.09
CA GLN A 70 -3.70 -0.23 -7.26
C GLN A 70 -4.38 -1.49 -6.72
N ASN A 71 -5.66 -1.40 -6.33
CA ASN A 71 -6.42 -2.57 -5.86
C ASN A 71 -6.57 -3.69 -6.91
N ALA A 72 -6.55 -3.39 -8.20
CA ALA A 72 -6.52 -4.43 -9.24
C ALA A 72 -5.21 -5.25 -9.18
N GLY A 73 -4.07 -4.60 -9.00
CA GLY A 73 -2.79 -5.25 -8.81
C GLY A 73 -2.73 -6.06 -7.51
N PHE A 74 -3.35 -5.57 -6.43
CA PHE A 74 -3.50 -6.33 -5.20
C PHE A 74 -4.26 -7.64 -5.42
N ALA A 75 -5.38 -7.60 -6.15
CA ALA A 75 -6.14 -8.80 -6.49
C ALA A 75 -5.33 -9.79 -7.36
N ASN A 76 -4.55 -9.30 -8.30
CA ASN A 76 -3.67 -10.14 -9.11
C ASN A 76 -2.53 -10.80 -8.30
N SER A 77 -2.21 -10.26 -7.13
CA SER A 77 -1.09 -10.71 -6.29
C SER A 77 -1.49 -11.63 -5.14
N ILE A 78 -2.76 -12.06 -5.07
CA ILE A 78 -3.28 -12.89 -3.96
C ILE A 78 -2.41 -14.15 -3.74
N SER A 79 -2.05 -14.85 -4.82
CA SER A 79 -1.19 -16.03 -4.72
C SER A 79 0.15 -15.73 -4.06
N THR A 80 0.81 -14.66 -4.45
CA THR A 80 2.10 -14.25 -3.87
C THR A 80 1.93 -13.82 -2.41
N ILE A 81 0.84 -13.14 -2.06
CA ILE A 81 0.54 -12.78 -0.68
C ILE A 81 0.37 -14.03 0.19
N THR A 82 -0.41 -15.00 -0.25
CA THR A 82 -0.72 -16.20 0.54
C THR A 82 0.46 -17.17 0.60
N SER A 83 1.15 -17.43 -0.52
CA SER A 83 2.19 -18.45 -0.63
C SER A 83 3.59 -17.96 -0.22
N LEU A 84 3.80 -16.64 -0.11
CA LEU A 84 5.05 -16.06 0.32
C LEU A 84 4.88 -15.25 1.61
N VAL A 85 4.10 -14.16 1.57
CA VAL A 85 4.03 -13.21 2.68
C VAL A 85 3.42 -13.84 3.93
N GLN A 86 2.26 -14.47 3.77
CA GLN A 86 1.52 -15.08 4.90
C GLN A 86 2.15 -16.39 5.36
N LEU A 87 2.54 -17.25 4.42
CA LEU A 87 3.13 -18.56 4.74
C LEU A 87 4.40 -18.42 5.60
N TYR A 88 5.22 -17.42 5.29
CA TYR A 88 6.49 -17.17 6.00
C TYR A 88 6.40 -16.05 7.04
N ASN A 89 5.19 -15.52 7.30
CA ASN A 89 4.94 -14.44 8.26
C ASN A 89 5.84 -13.20 8.02
N ILE A 90 6.03 -12.81 6.76
CA ILE A 90 6.87 -11.68 6.39
C ILE A 90 6.11 -10.38 6.64
N PRO A 91 6.59 -9.45 7.50
CA PRO A 91 5.88 -8.22 7.81
C PRO A 91 6.03 -7.21 6.66
N LEU A 92 4.92 -6.87 6.01
CA LEU A 92 4.86 -5.85 4.94
C LEU A 92 3.72 -4.86 5.18
N ILE A 93 3.93 -3.60 4.82
CA ILE A 93 2.86 -2.62 4.66
C ILE A 93 2.41 -2.64 3.21
N PHE A 94 1.13 -2.90 2.97
CA PHE A 94 0.51 -2.70 1.66
C PHE A 94 -0.15 -1.32 1.63
N LEU A 95 0.27 -0.46 0.70
CA LEU A 95 -0.39 0.82 0.42
C LEU A 95 -1.20 0.66 -0.85
N ILE A 96 -2.53 0.62 -0.71
CA ILE A 96 -3.44 0.33 -1.82
C ILE A 96 -4.20 1.58 -2.23
N GLY A 97 -4.11 1.92 -3.51
CA GLY A 97 -5.00 2.88 -4.16
C GLY A 97 -6.35 2.21 -4.47
N TRP A 98 -7.42 2.65 -3.81
CA TRP A 98 -8.75 2.08 -4.03
C TRP A 98 -9.48 2.77 -5.16
N ARG A 99 -9.40 2.18 -6.36
CA ARG A 99 -10.18 2.56 -7.54
C ARG A 99 -11.53 1.82 -7.51
N GLY A 100 -12.52 2.40 -8.16
CA GLY A 100 -13.87 1.83 -8.20
C GLY A 100 -14.65 1.95 -6.88
N TYR A 101 -14.17 2.79 -5.95
CA TYR A 101 -14.91 3.16 -4.75
C TYR A 101 -16.10 4.09 -5.08
N LEU A 102 -15.90 5.00 -6.02
CA LEU A 102 -16.93 5.90 -6.53
C LEU A 102 -17.57 5.30 -7.77
N GLU A 103 -18.90 5.42 -7.91
CA GLU A 103 -19.63 4.95 -9.08
C GLU A 103 -19.24 5.71 -10.37
N SER A 104 -18.68 6.91 -10.23
CA SER A 104 -18.15 7.74 -11.32
C SER A 104 -16.74 7.35 -11.78
N ASP A 105 -16.11 6.33 -11.17
CA ASP A 105 -14.80 5.83 -11.64
C ASP A 105 -14.95 5.08 -12.96
N ALA A 106 -13.85 4.82 -13.66
CA ALA A 106 -13.85 4.10 -14.91
C ALA A 106 -14.48 2.69 -14.75
N PRO A 107 -15.28 2.22 -15.73
CA PRO A 107 -16.08 0.99 -15.61
C PRO A 107 -15.28 -0.24 -15.21
N GLU A 108 -14.03 -0.36 -15.68
CA GLU A 108 -13.12 -1.45 -15.35
C GLU A 108 -12.73 -1.51 -13.88
N HIS A 109 -12.87 -0.40 -13.14
CA HIS A 109 -12.55 -0.34 -11.72
C HIS A 109 -13.73 -0.64 -10.79
N ILE A 110 -14.96 -0.51 -11.27
CA ILE A 110 -16.16 -0.59 -10.41
C ILE A 110 -16.28 -1.94 -9.72
N LYS A 111 -16.09 -3.02 -10.48
CA LYS A 111 -16.23 -4.38 -9.91
C LYS A 111 -15.14 -4.69 -8.89
N ILE A 112 -13.88 -4.41 -9.22
CA ILE A 112 -12.77 -4.65 -8.30
C ILE A 112 -12.86 -3.75 -7.06
N GLY A 113 -13.36 -2.52 -7.20
CA GLY A 113 -13.59 -1.63 -6.08
C GLY A 113 -14.60 -2.16 -5.08
N LYS A 114 -15.68 -2.80 -5.57
CA LYS A 114 -16.73 -3.38 -4.73
C LYS A 114 -16.25 -4.60 -3.94
N ILE A 115 -15.41 -5.45 -4.51
CA ILE A 115 -14.93 -6.68 -3.86
C ILE A 115 -13.68 -6.46 -2.99
N GLN A 116 -13.07 -5.29 -3.02
CA GLN A 116 -11.85 -4.98 -2.27
C GLN A 116 -11.94 -5.29 -0.76
N PRO A 117 -13.04 -4.92 -0.04
CA PRO A 117 -13.16 -5.26 1.38
C PRO A 117 -13.19 -6.77 1.64
N ASP A 118 -13.89 -7.53 0.78
CA ASP A 118 -14.02 -8.99 0.92
C ASP A 118 -12.67 -9.69 0.67
N LEU A 119 -11.87 -9.20 -0.30
CA LEU A 119 -10.53 -9.71 -0.54
C LEU A 119 -9.61 -9.51 0.68
N LEU A 120 -9.64 -8.31 1.28
CA LEU A 120 -8.86 -8.03 2.49
C LEU A 120 -9.28 -8.93 3.67
N ASN A 121 -10.57 -9.10 3.86
CA ASN A 121 -11.13 -9.98 4.89
C ASN A 121 -10.74 -11.44 4.67
N SER A 122 -10.87 -11.95 3.44
CA SER A 122 -10.50 -13.32 3.08
C SER A 122 -9.02 -13.63 3.28
N LEU A 123 -8.17 -12.60 3.23
CA LEU A 123 -6.73 -12.70 3.47
C LEU A 123 -6.35 -12.38 4.93
N ASP A 124 -7.29 -12.16 5.84
CA ASP A 124 -7.04 -11.70 7.21
C ASP A 124 -6.12 -10.46 7.29
N LEU A 125 -6.07 -9.68 6.23
CA LEU A 125 -5.26 -8.46 6.15
C LEU A 125 -6.00 -7.28 6.76
N ARG A 126 -5.66 -6.97 8.00
CA ARG A 126 -6.22 -5.78 8.68
C ARG A 126 -5.87 -4.51 7.92
N SER A 127 -6.88 -3.67 7.68
CA SER A 127 -6.74 -2.46 6.89
C SER A 127 -7.25 -1.21 7.60
N LYS A 128 -6.71 -0.06 7.21
CA LYS A 128 -7.23 1.26 7.57
C LYS A 128 -7.33 2.15 6.34
N VAL A 129 -8.49 2.77 6.17
CA VAL A 129 -8.71 3.79 5.14
C VAL A 129 -8.21 5.13 5.66
N MET A 130 -7.28 5.72 4.94
CA MET A 130 -6.70 7.01 5.27
C MET A 130 -7.53 8.16 4.69
N THR A 131 -7.69 9.20 5.50
CA THR A 131 -8.27 10.50 5.11
C THR A 131 -7.25 11.62 5.38
N ASN A 132 -7.62 12.86 5.02
CA ASN A 132 -6.78 14.02 5.33
C ASN A 132 -6.62 14.27 6.83
N GLU A 133 -7.56 13.77 7.65
CA GLU A 133 -7.62 13.98 9.09
C GLU A 133 -6.94 12.86 9.88
N ASN A 134 -7.13 11.59 9.46
CA ASN A 134 -6.70 10.42 10.25
C ASN A 134 -5.38 9.79 9.79
N TRP A 135 -4.75 10.28 8.72
CA TRP A 135 -3.56 9.66 8.11
C TRP A 135 -2.43 9.38 9.12
N ASN A 136 -2.21 10.29 10.06
CA ASN A 136 -1.12 10.17 11.04
C ASN A 136 -1.33 8.97 11.97
N GLU A 137 -2.56 8.80 12.47
CA GLU A 137 -2.92 7.65 13.31
C GLU A 137 -2.85 6.32 12.54
N CYS A 138 -3.26 6.33 11.26
CA CYS A 138 -3.15 5.17 10.39
C CYS A 138 -1.68 4.77 10.18
N CYS A 139 -0.80 5.74 9.90
CA CYS A 139 0.63 5.48 9.74
C CYS A 139 1.28 4.98 11.03
N LYS A 140 0.99 5.60 12.18
CA LYS A 140 1.45 5.11 13.50
C LYS A 140 1.00 3.67 13.76
N TRP A 141 -0.24 3.35 13.40
CA TRP A 141 -0.75 1.99 13.53
C TRP A 141 0.01 1.01 12.62
N ALA A 142 0.27 1.37 11.36
CA ALA A 142 1.02 0.51 10.43
C ALA A 142 2.46 0.26 10.92
N VAL A 143 3.16 1.31 11.38
CA VAL A 143 4.49 1.17 11.96
C VAL A 143 4.50 0.22 13.16
N ARG A 144 3.49 0.32 14.05
CA ARG A 144 3.36 -0.63 15.17
C ARG A 144 3.12 -2.06 14.69
N LYS A 145 2.37 -2.26 13.59
CA LYS A 145 2.15 -3.58 13.01
C LYS A 145 3.46 -4.23 12.56
N ILE A 146 4.27 -3.48 11.82
CA ILE A 146 5.59 -3.96 11.37
C ILE A 146 6.50 -4.32 12.55
N LYS A 147 6.57 -3.46 13.57
CA LYS A 147 7.34 -3.73 14.79
C LYS A 147 6.88 -5.00 15.54
N ASN A 148 5.63 -5.39 15.36
CA ASN A 148 5.04 -6.60 15.93
C ASN A 148 5.03 -7.78 14.94
N ASN A 149 5.88 -7.75 13.92
CA ASN A 149 5.98 -8.79 12.89
C ASN A 149 4.63 -9.12 12.20
N SER A 150 3.82 -8.10 11.92
CA SER A 150 2.51 -8.29 11.29
C SER A 150 2.36 -7.42 10.07
N SER A 151 1.90 -8.02 8.98
CA SER A 151 1.49 -7.27 7.78
C SER A 151 0.21 -6.48 8.03
N CYS A 152 0.04 -5.40 7.29
CA CYS A 152 -1.16 -4.57 7.34
C CYS A 152 -1.35 -3.77 6.04
N THR A 153 -2.55 -3.22 5.88
CA THR A 153 -2.92 -2.45 4.70
C THR A 153 -3.34 -1.03 5.05
N LEU A 154 -2.74 -0.07 4.38
CA LEU A 154 -3.15 1.32 4.33
C LEU A 154 -3.86 1.57 2.99
N ILE A 155 -4.99 2.24 3.03
CA ILE A 155 -5.81 2.46 1.84
C ILE A 155 -5.97 3.95 1.56
N ILE A 156 -5.69 4.37 0.34
CA ILE A 156 -6.00 5.71 -0.18
C ILE A 156 -7.17 5.60 -1.14
N ARG A 157 -8.24 6.36 -0.90
CA ARG A 157 -9.38 6.48 -1.81
C ARG A 157 -9.20 7.67 -2.73
N ARG A 158 -9.66 7.55 -3.97
CA ARG A 158 -9.88 8.71 -4.84
C ARG A 158 -11.00 9.56 -4.25
N ILE A 159 -10.80 10.85 -4.18
CA ILE A 159 -11.85 11.83 -3.83
C ILE A 159 -12.38 12.39 -5.15
N SER A 160 -13.68 12.69 -5.23
CA SER A 160 -14.38 13.12 -6.45
C SER A 160 -13.83 14.38 -7.13
N ASP A 161 -12.92 15.10 -6.48
CA ASP A 161 -12.41 16.40 -6.94
C ASP A 161 -10.89 16.37 -7.29
N ASP A 162 -10.31 15.20 -7.49
CA ASP A 162 -8.90 15.04 -7.91
C ASP A 162 -8.78 14.61 -9.38
#